data_5887c7a484372e1bc90bb3b8fb515443
#
_entry.id   5887c7a484372e1bc90bb3b8fb515443
#
_cell.length_a   1.000
_cell.length_b   1.000
_cell.length_c   1.000
_cell.angle_alpha   90.00
_cell.angle_beta   90.00
_cell.angle_gamma   90.00
#
_symmetry.space_group_name_H-M   'P 1'
#
loop_
_entity.id
_entity.type
_entity.pdbx_description
1 polymer ?
#
loop_
_entity_poly.entity_id
_entity_poly.type
_entity_poly.pdbx_seq_one_letter_code
_entity_poly.pdbx_strand_id
1 'polypeptide(L)'
;KNSLSLQWLSKDEAPQVLGKLIAVGSITSLILYAIIWSFLEILNIDYVYIFLFCGVVCMLMAIYLQISFPIFKQKNSQHKNIVLRKKYSLYYILIFLSGARRQIFVVFAAFLMVEKFKYSASQVTLLFLVNYLFNWLFAERIGKIIHIFGEKKSLTFEYLGLIIVFVSYALVTNAYIAAILYVIDH
;
A
#
# COMPACT_ATOMS: atom_id res chain seq x y z
N LYS A 1 -1.11 14.11 -1.62
CA LYS A 1 0.33 13.94 -1.85
C LYS A 1 0.67 14.03 -3.34
N ASN A 2 0.12 13.15 -4.17
CA ASN A 2 0.38 13.13 -5.62
C ASN A 2 -0.06 14.43 -6.34
N SER A 3 -1.16 15.05 -5.92
CA SER A 3 -1.65 16.31 -6.48
C SER A 3 -0.66 17.47 -6.28
N LEU A 4 -0.04 17.57 -5.11
CA LEU A 4 0.99 18.57 -4.82
C LEU A 4 2.26 18.33 -5.65
N SER A 5 2.70 17.07 -5.73
CA SER A 5 3.88 16.71 -6.52
C SER A 5 3.69 17.05 -8.02
N LEU A 6 2.49 16.80 -8.56
CA LEU A 6 2.16 17.11 -9.95
C LEU A 6 2.05 18.62 -10.25
N GLN A 7 1.81 19.45 -9.24
CA GLN A 7 1.79 20.91 -9.41
C GLN A 7 3.20 21.52 -9.53
N TRP A 8 4.21 20.82 -9.02
CA TRP A 8 5.60 21.32 -8.99
C TRP A 8 6.48 20.73 -10.07
N LEU A 9 6.06 19.61 -10.64
CA LEU A 9 6.86 18.88 -11.61
C LEU A 9 6.38 19.18 -13.04
N SER A 10 7.33 19.24 -13.96
CA SER A 10 7.01 19.23 -15.38
C SER A 10 6.40 17.88 -15.78
N LYS A 11 5.65 17.85 -16.90
CA LYS A 11 5.02 16.60 -17.38
C LYS A 11 6.03 15.49 -17.67
N ASP A 12 7.23 15.87 -18.08
CA ASP A 12 8.29 14.92 -18.46
C ASP A 12 9.04 14.36 -17.24
N GLU A 13 9.18 15.15 -16.18
CA GLU A 13 9.86 14.74 -14.94
C GLU A 13 8.96 14.00 -13.95
N ALA A 14 7.64 14.25 -14.02
CA ALA A 14 6.67 13.70 -13.09
C ALA A 14 6.74 12.16 -12.95
N PRO A 15 6.82 11.35 -14.03
CA PRO A 15 6.91 9.90 -13.90
C PRO A 15 8.15 9.43 -13.16
N GLN A 16 9.30 10.04 -13.41
CA GLN A 16 10.56 9.66 -12.77
C GLN A 16 10.57 10.00 -11.28
N VAL A 17 10.12 11.20 -10.93
CA VAL A 17 10.06 11.65 -9.53
C VAL A 17 9.02 10.87 -8.73
N LEU A 18 7.85 10.59 -9.31
CA LEU A 18 6.84 9.75 -8.67
C LEU A 18 7.35 8.31 -8.46
N GLY A 19 8.08 7.75 -9.44
CA GLY A 19 8.74 6.45 -9.30
C GLY A 19 9.75 6.43 -8.16
N LYS A 20 10.60 7.45 -8.05
CA LYS A 20 11.54 7.60 -6.93
C LYS A 20 10.84 7.72 -5.58
N LEU A 21 9.74 8.49 -5.51
CA LEU A 21 8.94 8.62 -4.28
C LEU A 21 8.32 7.29 -3.84
N ILE A 22 7.87 6.48 -4.78
CA ILE A 22 7.36 5.12 -4.50
C ILE A 22 8.49 4.24 -3.98
N ALA A 23 9.66 4.25 -4.64
CA ALA A 23 10.81 3.45 -4.22
C ALA A 23 11.29 3.82 -2.80
N VAL A 24 11.42 5.12 -2.51
CA VAL A 24 11.78 5.60 -1.16
C VAL A 24 10.73 5.19 -0.14
N GLY A 25 9.43 5.30 -0.49
CA GLY A 25 8.33 4.85 0.36
C GLY A 25 8.41 3.35 0.67
N SER A 26 8.73 2.53 -0.32
CA SER A 26 8.85 1.07 -0.14
C SER A 26 10.04 0.70 0.76
N ILE A 27 11.19 1.32 0.57
CA ILE A 27 12.38 1.11 1.43
C ILE A 27 12.10 1.55 2.86
N THR A 28 11.48 2.73 3.03
CA THR A 28 11.09 3.23 4.36
C THR A 28 10.13 2.28 5.06
N SER A 29 9.13 1.75 4.35
CA SER A 29 8.19 0.77 4.89
C SER A 29 8.90 -0.51 5.30
N LEU A 30 9.82 -1.02 4.49
CA LEU A 30 10.59 -2.22 4.78
C LEU A 30 11.41 -2.05 6.06
N ILE A 31 12.12 -0.92 6.21
CA ILE A 31 12.89 -0.61 7.42
C ILE A 31 11.98 -0.51 8.64
N LEU A 32 10.85 0.19 8.53
CA LEU A 32 9.90 0.35 9.63
C LEU A 32 9.30 -0.98 10.07
N TYR A 33 8.89 -1.83 9.13
CA TYR A 33 8.37 -3.16 9.49
C TYR A 33 9.43 -4.06 10.12
N ALA A 34 10.70 -3.98 9.68
CA ALA A 34 11.79 -4.70 10.31
C ALA A 34 12.03 -4.22 11.76
N ILE A 35 11.96 -2.92 12.01
CA ILE A 35 12.08 -2.33 13.35
C ILE A 35 10.90 -2.77 14.23
N ILE A 36 9.67 -2.65 13.74
CA ILE A 36 8.46 -3.04 14.50
C ILE A 36 8.51 -4.53 14.83
N TRP A 37 8.86 -5.37 13.86
CA TRP A 37 9.02 -6.80 14.08
C TRP A 37 10.07 -7.10 15.16
N SER A 38 11.22 -6.44 15.11
CA SER A 38 12.28 -6.60 16.11
C SER A 38 11.82 -6.18 17.52
N PHE A 39 11.04 -5.11 17.62
CA PHE A 39 10.49 -4.66 18.91
C PHE A 39 9.48 -5.65 19.48
N LEU A 40 8.64 -6.24 18.65
CA LEU A 40 7.63 -7.20 19.07
C LEU A 40 8.23 -8.57 19.39
N GLU A 41 9.16 -9.08 18.58
CA GLU A 41 9.69 -10.44 18.67
C GLU A 41 10.90 -10.53 19.61
N ILE A 42 11.85 -9.59 19.50
CA ILE A 42 13.12 -9.66 20.24
C ILE A 42 13.01 -8.96 21.60
N LEU A 43 12.43 -7.77 21.61
CA LEU A 43 12.36 -6.96 22.83
C LEU A 43 11.07 -7.19 23.63
N ASN A 44 10.10 -7.94 23.10
CA ASN A 44 8.80 -8.19 23.71
C ASN A 44 8.11 -6.92 24.20
N ILE A 45 8.23 -5.82 23.43
CA ILE A 45 7.62 -4.53 23.76
C ILE A 45 6.14 -4.60 23.40
N ASP A 46 5.28 -4.19 24.33
CA ASP A 46 3.85 -4.08 24.09
C ASP A 46 3.56 -3.07 22.95
N TYR A 47 2.63 -3.42 22.08
CA TYR A 47 2.18 -2.56 20.98
C TYR A 47 1.67 -1.20 21.44
N VAL A 48 1.27 -1.05 22.72
CA VAL A 48 0.87 0.23 23.31
C VAL A 48 2.00 1.26 23.22
N TYR A 49 3.23 0.86 23.53
CA TYR A 49 4.41 1.75 23.45
C TYR A 49 4.75 2.10 22.00
N ILE A 50 4.55 1.17 21.07
CA ILE A 50 4.75 1.42 19.64
C ILE A 50 3.74 2.47 19.16
N PHE A 51 2.46 2.34 19.53
CA PHE A 51 1.43 3.33 19.17
C PHE A 51 1.71 4.70 19.78
N LEU A 52 2.13 4.78 21.04
CA LEU A 52 2.50 6.03 21.69
C LEU A 52 3.67 6.70 20.97
N PHE A 53 4.72 5.94 20.66
CA PHE A 53 5.87 6.44 19.93
C PHE A 53 5.46 6.98 18.55
N CYS A 54 4.70 6.21 17.78
CA CYS A 54 4.18 6.65 16.48
C CYS A 54 3.33 7.91 16.61
N GLY A 55 2.49 8.02 17.63
CA GLY A 55 1.68 9.20 17.92
C GLY A 55 2.53 10.46 18.15
N VAL A 56 3.58 10.33 18.96
CA VAL A 56 4.53 11.43 19.22
C VAL A 56 5.25 11.84 17.95
N VAL A 57 5.74 10.89 17.15
CA VAL A 57 6.40 11.16 15.87
C VAL A 57 5.45 11.88 14.90
N CYS A 58 4.20 11.43 14.79
CA CYS A 58 3.19 12.08 13.96
C CYS A 58 2.92 13.52 14.41
N MET A 59 2.86 13.78 15.72
CA MET A 59 2.66 15.12 16.26
C MET A 59 3.84 16.04 15.94
N LEU A 60 5.07 15.56 16.13
CA LEU A 60 6.28 16.31 15.77
C LEU A 60 6.34 16.61 14.27
N MET A 61 5.99 15.64 13.42
CA MET A 61 5.91 15.84 11.97
C MET A 61 4.84 16.86 11.58
N ALA A 62 3.68 16.87 12.24
CA ALA A 62 2.63 17.86 11.99
C ALA A 62 3.10 19.28 12.34
N ILE A 63 3.77 19.44 13.47
CA ILE A 63 4.35 20.72 13.90
C ILE A 63 5.43 21.17 12.90
N TYR A 64 6.34 20.27 12.54
CA TYR A 64 7.39 20.55 11.56
C TYR A 64 6.82 21.00 10.21
N LEU A 65 5.77 20.30 9.71
CA LEU A 65 5.11 20.66 8.46
C LEU A 65 4.44 22.04 8.53
N GLN A 66 3.83 22.41 9.65
CA GLN A 66 3.23 23.75 9.81
C GLN A 66 4.27 24.87 9.77
N ILE A 67 5.45 24.61 10.33
CA ILE A 67 6.53 25.62 10.37
C ILE A 67 7.27 25.71 9.03
N SER A 68 7.54 24.55 8.40
CA SER A 68 8.44 24.48 7.25
C SER A 68 7.72 24.56 5.90
N PHE A 69 6.39 24.35 5.87
CA PHE A 69 5.67 24.27 4.60
C PHE A 69 5.33 25.68 4.08
N PRO A 70 5.88 26.09 2.92
CA PRO A 70 5.61 27.42 2.38
C PRO A 70 4.14 27.54 1.93
N ILE A 71 3.56 28.72 2.14
CA ILE A 71 2.22 29.04 1.64
C ILE A 71 2.31 29.34 0.15
N PHE A 72 1.82 28.42 -0.69
CA PHE A 72 1.79 28.61 -2.14
C PHE A 72 0.59 29.45 -2.56
N LYS A 73 0.85 30.58 -3.24
CA LYS A 73 -0.19 31.34 -3.92
C LYS A 73 -0.63 30.53 -5.15
N GLN A 74 -1.82 29.98 -5.11
CA GLN A 74 -2.39 29.25 -6.25
C GLN A 74 -2.63 30.22 -7.42
N LYS A 75 -1.97 29.99 -8.56
CA LYS A 75 -2.23 30.74 -9.81
C LYS A 75 -3.60 30.43 -10.41
N ASN A 76 -4.13 29.25 -10.20
CA ASN A 76 -5.45 28.82 -10.68
C ASN A 76 -6.32 28.39 -9.49
N SER A 77 -7.51 28.96 -9.36
CA SER A 77 -8.47 28.52 -8.34
C SER A 77 -8.91 27.10 -8.65
N GLN A 78 -8.59 26.16 -7.76
CA GLN A 78 -9.11 24.80 -7.86
C GLN A 78 -10.62 24.84 -7.58
N HIS A 79 -11.40 24.08 -8.36
CA HIS A 79 -12.82 23.90 -8.05
C HIS A 79 -12.96 23.28 -6.65
N LYS A 80 -13.64 23.98 -5.74
CA LYS A 80 -13.88 23.51 -4.38
C LYS A 80 -14.79 22.27 -4.33
N ASN A 81 -15.56 22.06 -5.38
CA ASN A 81 -16.53 20.96 -5.48
C ASN A 81 -15.98 19.83 -6.34
N ILE A 82 -16.27 18.59 -5.94
CA ILE A 82 -15.95 17.41 -6.72
C ILE A 82 -16.85 17.39 -7.95
N VAL A 83 -16.27 17.56 -9.13
CA VAL A 83 -17.00 17.52 -10.41
C VAL A 83 -16.86 16.12 -11.00
N LEU A 84 -17.92 15.32 -10.87
CA LEU A 84 -18.01 14.00 -11.50
C LEU A 84 -18.54 14.16 -12.93
N ARG A 85 -17.72 13.85 -13.93
CA ARG A 85 -18.11 13.92 -15.34
C ARG A 85 -18.57 12.55 -15.81
N LYS A 86 -19.77 12.44 -16.37
CA LYS A 86 -20.34 11.19 -16.91
C LYS A 86 -19.40 10.43 -17.87
N LYS A 87 -18.59 11.16 -18.66
CA LYS A 87 -17.61 10.61 -19.59
C LYS A 87 -16.59 9.67 -18.88
N TYR A 88 -16.30 9.89 -17.60
CA TYR A 88 -15.32 9.13 -16.84
C TYR A 88 -15.98 8.18 -15.82
N SER A 89 -17.27 7.87 -15.94
CA SER A 89 -17.99 7.01 -15.01
C SER A 89 -17.36 5.63 -14.86
N LEU A 90 -16.96 5.00 -15.97
CA LEU A 90 -16.26 3.71 -15.94
C LEU A 90 -14.96 3.77 -15.13
N TYR A 91 -14.18 4.81 -15.33
CA TYR A 91 -12.93 5.03 -14.58
C TYR A 91 -13.20 5.19 -13.07
N TYR A 92 -14.22 5.94 -12.69
CA TYR A 92 -14.58 6.11 -11.27
C TYR A 92 -15.03 4.79 -10.64
N ILE A 93 -15.83 3.98 -11.36
CA ILE A 93 -16.27 2.66 -10.90
C ILE A 93 -15.07 1.73 -10.74
N LEU A 94 -14.15 1.69 -11.71
CA LEU A 94 -12.94 0.85 -11.62
C LEU A 94 -12.05 1.25 -10.45
N ILE A 95 -11.82 2.54 -10.23
CA ILE A 95 -11.04 3.02 -9.07
C ILE A 95 -11.74 2.68 -7.75
N PHE A 96 -13.05 2.87 -7.68
CA PHE A 96 -13.82 2.54 -6.48
C PHE A 96 -13.74 1.04 -6.18
N LEU A 97 -13.97 0.18 -7.16
CA LEU A 97 -13.90 -1.28 -7.00
C LEU A 97 -12.48 -1.75 -6.63
N SER A 98 -11.46 -1.18 -7.26
CA SER A 98 -10.05 -1.48 -6.93
C SER A 98 -9.71 -1.06 -5.50
N GLY A 99 -10.16 0.12 -5.08
CA GLY A 99 -9.96 0.59 -3.71
C GLY A 99 -10.71 -0.24 -2.68
N ALA A 100 -11.97 -0.59 -2.95
CA ALA A 100 -12.79 -1.45 -2.11
C ALA A 100 -12.17 -2.84 -1.96
N ARG A 101 -11.74 -3.46 -3.07
CA ARG A 101 -11.04 -4.74 -3.06
C ARG A 101 -9.81 -4.71 -2.16
N ARG A 102 -8.94 -3.73 -2.38
CA ARG A 102 -7.72 -3.59 -1.60
C ARG A 102 -8.00 -3.44 -0.11
N GLN A 103 -9.00 -2.64 0.25
CA GLN A 103 -9.35 -2.41 1.65
C GLN A 103 -9.94 -3.67 2.30
N ILE A 104 -10.81 -4.39 1.59
CA ILE A 104 -11.35 -5.67 2.04
C ILE A 104 -10.20 -6.63 2.32
N PHE A 105 -9.25 -6.77 1.39
CA PHE A 105 -8.14 -7.68 1.56
C PHE A 105 -7.26 -7.31 2.77
N VAL A 106 -6.80 -6.07 2.84
CA VAL A 106 -5.92 -5.60 3.93
C VAL A 106 -6.55 -5.84 5.31
N VAL A 107 -7.85 -5.60 5.46
CA VAL A 107 -8.55 -5.77 6.74
C VAL A 107 -8.86 -7.24 7.00
N PHE A 108 -9.54 -7.92 6.06
CA PHE A 108 -10.06 -9.27 6.31
C PHE A 108 -9.00 -10.35 6.23
N ALA A 109 -8.01 -10.24 5.34
CA ALA A 109 -6.93 -11.23 5.30
C ALA A 109 -6.06 -11.17 6.56
N ALA A 110 -5.71 -9.97 7.02
CA ALA A 110 -4.99 -9.81 8.29
C ALA A 110 -5.82 -10.31 9.49
N PHE A 111 -7.13 -9.99 9.52
CA PHE A 111 -8.04 -10.49 10.54
C PHE A 111 -8.15 -12.02 10.52
N LEU A 112 -8.26 -12.63 9.34
CA LEU A 112 -8.30 -14.08 9.15
C LEU A 112 -7.03 -14.75 9.71
N MET A 113 -5.84 -14.16 9.48
CA MET A 113 -4.58 -14.67 10.01
C MET A 113 -4.59 -14.70 11.54
N VAL A 114 -5.08 -13.65 12.17
CA VAL A 114 -5.12 -13.55 13.63
C VAL A 114 -6.22 -14.43 14.23
N GLU A 115 -7.45 -14.34 13.71
CA GLU A 115 -8.61 -14.97 14.31
C GLU A 115 -8.68 -16.49 14.04
N LYS A 116 -8.54 -16.90 12.79
CA LYS A 116 -8.64 -18.31 12.38
C LYS A 116 -7.35 -19.08 12.59
N PHE A 117 -6.22 -18.48 12.21
CA PHE A 117 -4.91 -19.15 12.23
C PHE A 117 -4.06 -18.82 13.46
N LYS A 118 -4.55 -17.93 14.34
CA LYS A 118 -3.89 -17.56 15.62
C LYS A 118 -2.46 -17.01 15.44
N TYR A 119 -2.20 -16.31 14.33
CA TYR A 119 -0.94 -15.63 14.13
C TYR A 119 -0.77 -14.51 15.15
N SER A 120 0.44 -14.39 15.70
CA SER A 120 0.80 -13.27 16.57
C SER A 120 0.98 -11.97 15.76
N ALA A 121 0.93 -10.82 16.45
CA ALA A 121 1.17 -9.53 15.80
C ALA A 121 2.55 -9.48 15.11
N SER A 122 3.57 -10.08 15.71
CA SER A 122 4.93 -10.16 15.12
C SER A 122 4.94 -11.00 13.85
N GLN A 123 4.24 -12.14 13.82
CA GLN A 123 4.14 -12.97 12.63
C GLN A 123 3.41 -12.27 11.48
N VAL A 124 2.33 -11.55 11.76
CA VAL A 124 1.63 -10.72 10.76
C VAL A 124 2.54 -9.61 10.25
N THR A 125 3.30 -8.96 11.14
CA THR A 125 4.27 -7.93 10.76
C THR A 125 5.37 -8.51 9.87
N LEU A 126 5.83 -9.74 10.14
CA LEU A 126 6.77 -10.45 9.29
C LEU A 126 6.20 -10.72 7.88
N LEU A 127 4.91 -11.08 7.77
CA LEU A 127 4.26 -11.24 6.46
C LEU A 127 4.24 -9.93 5.67
N PHE A 128 3.95 -8.79 6.31
CA PHE A 128 4.07 -7.49 5.68
C PHE A 128 5.50 -7.19 5.21
N LEU A 129 6.50 -7.49 6.04
CA LEU A 129 7.91 -7.30 5.67
C LEU A 129 8.27 -8.13 4.44
N VAL A 130 7.87 -9.41 4.39
CA VAL A 130 8.07 -10.30 3.25
C VAL A 130 7.40 -9.71 2.01
N ASN A 131 6.16 -9.22 2.10
CA ASN A 131 5.45 -8.59 0.99
C ASN A 131 6.20 -7.37 0.43
N TYR A 132 6.68 -6.48 1.30
CA TYR A 132 7.46 -5.31 0.86
C TYR A 132 8.78 -5.71 0.22
N LEU A 133 9.42 -6.77 0.72
CA LEU A 133 10.63 -7.32 0.13
C LEU A 133 10.37 -7.86 -1.28
N PHE A 134 9.32 -8.65 -1.46
CA PHE A 134 8.90 -9.17 -2.77
C PHE A 134 8.57 -8.02 -3.73
N ASN A 135 7.80 -7.05 -3.26
CA ASN A 135 7.45 -5.88 -4.06
C ASN A 135 8.70 -5.11 -4.52
N TRP A 136 9.65 -4.88 -3.63
CA TRP A 136 10.92 -4.25 -3.98
C TRP A 136 11.72 -5.04 -5.02
N LEU A 137 11.81 -6.36 -4.88
CA LEU A 137 12.58 -7.22 -5.79
C LEU A 137 11.93 -7.39 -7.17
N PHE A 138 10.59 -7.41 -7.23
CA PHE A 138 9.84 -7.79 -8.43
C PHE A 138 9.13 -6.63 -9.12
N ALA A 139 8.95 -5.47 -8.48
CA ALA A 139 8.20 -4.34 -9.03
C ALA A 139 8.70 -3.91 -10.42
N GLU A 140 10.02 -3.85 -10.63
CA GLU A 140 10.59 -3.48 -11.92
C GLU A 140 10.31 -4.54 -13.00
N ARG A 141 10.39 -5.82 -12.64
CA ARG A 141 10.11 -6.94 -13.56
C ARG A 141 8.63 -6.97 -13.94
N ILE A 142 7.75 -6.77 -12.97
CA ILE A 142 6.29 -6.68 -13.19
C ILE A 142 5.98 -5.49 -14.09
N GLY A 143 6.60 -4.33 -13.89
CA GLY A 143 6.44 -3.17 -14.75
C GLY A 143 6.83 -3.45 -16.20
N LYS A 144 7.94 -4.16 -16.44
CA LYS A 144 8.36 -4.59 -17.78
C LYS A 144 7.37 -5.57 -18.42
N ILE A 145 6.84 -6.51 -17.65
CA ILE A 145 5.83 -7.47 -18.10
C ILE A 145 4.55 -6.75 -18.52
N ILE A 146 4.07 -5.80 -17.73
CA ILE A 146 2.88 -4.97 -18.05
C ILE A 146 3.09 -4.21 -19.34
N HIS A 147 4.29 -3.66 -19.55
CA HIS A 147 4.62 -2.94 -20.79
C HIS A 147 4.59 -3.86 -22.03
N ILE A 148 5.03 -5.11 -21.91
CA ILE A 148 5.06 -6.08 -23.02
C ILE A 148 3.67 -6.60 -23.33
N PHE A 149 2.89 -7.00 -22.33
CA PHE A 149 1.56 -7.60 -22.52
C PHE A 149 0.45 -6.58 -22.73
N GLY A 150 0.70 -5.32 -22.35
CA GLY A 150 -0.27 -4.25 -22.37
C GLY A 150 -1.20 -4.26 -21.14
N GLU A 151 -1.67 -3.07 -20.77
CA GLU A 151 -2.45 -2.84 -19.53
C GLU A 151 -3.70 -3.72 -19.45
N LYS A 152 -4.47 -3.85 -20.53
CA LYS A 152 -5.73 -4.60 -20.54
C LYS A 152 -5.53 -6.08 -20.21
N LYS A 153 -4.55 -6.73 -20.83
CA LYS A 153 -4.26 -8.14 -20.59
C LYS A 153 -3.72 -8.35 -19.20
N SER A 154 -2.80 -7.51 -18.75
CA SER A 154 -2.21 -7.56 -17.41
C SER A 154 -3.26 -7.44 -16.31
N LEU A 155 -4.18 -6.47 -16.42
CA LEU A 155 -5.32 -6.35 -15.50
C LEU A 155 -6.23 -7.58 -15.53
N THR A 156 -6.49 -8.17 -16.69
CA THR A 156 -7.32 -9.38 -16.79
C THR A 156 -6.66 -10.54 -16.06
N PHE A 157 -5.36 -10.75 -16.23
CA PHE A 157 -4.61 -11.79 -15.53
C PHE A 157 -4.56 -11.54 -14.02
N GLU A 158 -4.36 -10.29 -13.59
CA GLU A 158 -4.40 -9.91 -12.19
C GLU A 158 -5.74 -10.28 -11.55
N TYR A 159 -6.86 -9.89 -12.16
CA TYR A 159 -8.19 -10.17 -11.61
C TYR A 159 -8.52 -11.66 -11.61
N LEU A 160 -8.12 -12.41 -12.62
CA LEU A 160 -8.27 -13.87 -12.63
C LEU A 160 -7.44 -14.54 -11.52
N GLY A 161 -6.20 -14.11 -11.33
CA GLY A 161 -5.36 -14.58 -10.24
C GLY A 161 -5.98 -14.30 -8.87
N LEU A 162 -6.51 -13.10 -8.69
CA LEU A 162 -7.20 -12.70 -7.45
C LEU A 162 -8.43 -13.55 -7.16
N ILE A 163 -9.24 -13.88 -8.16
CA ILE A 163 -10.39 -14.79 -7.98
C ILE A 163 -9.91 -16.13 -7.42
N ILE A 164 -8.84 -16.70 -7.99
CA ILE A 164 -8.26 -17.96 -7.52
C ILE A 164 -7.78 -17.82 -6.06
N VAL A 165 -7.09 -16.73 -5.73
CA VAL A 165 -6.61 -16.47 -4.36
C VAL A 165 -7.77 -16.37 -3.38
N PHE A 166 -8.83 -15.61 -3.70
CA PHE A 166 -9.99 -15.45 -2.82
C PHE A 166 -10.74 -16.77 -2.62
N VAL A 167 -10.93 -17.57 -3.68
CA VAL A 167 -11.54 -18.91 -3.56
C VAL A 167 -10.66 -19.81 -2.70
N SER A 168 -9.34 -19.75 -2.87
CA SER A 168 -8.39 -20.51 -2.07
C SER A 168 -8.45 -20.12 -0.58
N TYR A 169 -8.61 -18.84 -0.25
CA TYR A 169 -8.80 -18.40 1.13
C TYR A 169 -10.07 -18.98 1.78
N ALA A 170 -11.15 -19.13 1.03
CA ALA A 170 -12.38 -19.73 1.55
C ALA A 170 -12.19 -21.22 1.91
N LEU A 171 -11.34 -21.92 1.18
CA LEU A 171 -11.12 -23.36 1.31
C LEU A 171 -9.94 -23.73 2.20
N VAL A 172 -9.01 -22.80 2.45
CA VAL A 172 -7.77 -23.08 3.17
C VAL A 172 -8.02 -23.34 4.65
N THR A 173 -7.42 -24.44 5.12
CA THR A 173 -7.42 -24.82 6.55
C THR A 173 -6.02 -24.77 7.15
N ASN A 174 -4.99 -24.78 6.32
CA ASN A 174 -3.59 -24.79 6.77
C ASN A 174 -3.05 -23.36 6.85
N ALA A 175 -2.47 -23.00 8.01
CA ALA A 175 -1.91 -21.67 8.31
C ALA A 175 -0.77 -21.28 7.33
N TYR A 176 0.11 -22.23 6.96
CA TYR A 176 1.23 -21.95 6.07
C TYR A 176 0.75 -21.63 4.63
N ILE A 177 -0.26 -22.37 4.15
CA ILE A 177 -0.86 -22.08 2.83
C ILE A 177 -1.53 -20.70 2.86
N ALA A 178 -2.22 -20.36 3.94
CA ALA A 178 -2.82 -19.04 4.12
C ALA A 178 -1.77 -17.93 4.09
N ALA A 179 -0.61 -18.10 4.72
CA ALA A 179 0.49 -17.15 4.69
C ALA A 179 1.06 -16.97 3.27
N ILE A 180 1.22 -18.06 2.52
CA ILE A 180 1.67 -18.01 1.12
C ILE A 180 0.66 -17.26 0.25
N LEU A 181 -0.64 -17.54 0.40
CA LEU A 181 -1.70 -16.82 -0.30
C LEU A 181 -1.67 -15.33 0.02
N TYR A 182 -1.40 -14.98 1.29
CA TYR A 182 -1.28 -13.59 1.74
C TYR A 182 -0.13 -12.84 1.02
N VAL A 183 0.99 -13.52 0.81
CA VAL A 183 2.13 -12.94 0.09
C VAL A 183 1.85 -12.84 -1.42
N ILE A 184 1.11 -13.79 -2.00
CA ILE A 184 0.80 -13.78 -3.44
C ILE A 184 -0.19 -12.68 -3.82
N ASP A 185 -1.16 -12.37 -2.93
CA ASP A 185 -2.20 -11.37 -3.23
C ASP A 185 -1.72 -9.92 -3.11
N HIS A 186 -0.67 -9.65 -2.35
CA HIS A 186 -0.22 -8.31 -2.04
C HIS A 186 0.65 -7.73 -3.16
#